data_6d52a59eb28a5790851a0c6d97ce0f46
#
_entry.id   6d52a59eb28a5790851a0c6d97ce0f46
#
_cell.length_a   1.000
_cell.length_b   1.000
_cell.length_c   1.000
_cell.angle_alpha   90.00
_cell.angle_beta   90.00
_cell.angle_gamma   90.00
#
_symmetry.space_group_name_H-M   'P 1'
#
loop_
_entity.id
_entity.type
_entity.pdbx_description
1 polymer ?
#
loop_
_entity_poly.entity_id
_entity_poly.type
_entity_poly.pdbx_seq_one_letter_code
_entity_poly.pdbx_strand_id
1 'polypeptide(L)'
;MRVSQFFLSTLKEAPAEAELVSHRLMLRAGLIRRLGSGIYTWMPLGLRVVRRVEQVVREEMNRAGALELSMPVVQPAELWRESGRWQAYGPELLRFKDRHERDFVIQPTDRKSVV
;
A
#
# COMPACT_ATOMS: atom_id res chain seq x y z
N MET A 1 16.48 12.01 -17.44
CA MET A 1 16.04 12.69 -16.20
C MET A 1 17.09 13.69 -15.77
N ARG A 2 16.72 14.95 -15.58
CA ARG A 2 17.65 15.99 -15.09
C ARG A 2 17.38 16.24 -13.61
N VAL A 3 18.42 16.22 -12.78
CA VAL A 3 18.30 16.45 -11.33
C VAL A 3 17.68 17.82 -11.02
N SER A 4 17.92 18.82 -11.86
CA SER A 4 17.32 20.16 -11.73
C SER A 4 15.80 20.21 -11.92
N GLN A 5 15.21 19.17 -12.50
CA GLN A 5 13.78 19.06 -12.78
C GLN A 5 13.12 17.88 -12.02
N PHE A 6 13.87 17.25 -11.14
CA PHE A 6 13.41 16.06 -10.43
C PHE A 6 13.67 16.19 -8.93
N PHE A 7 12.63 16.09 -8.13
CA PHE A 7 12.76 16.17 -6.69
C PHE A 7 13.50 14.93 -6.16
N LEU A 8 14.71 15.14 -5.67
CA LEU A 8 15.53 14.12 -5.05
C LEU A 8 16.05 14.65 -3.71
N SER A 9 15.69 13.99 -2.62
CA SER A 9 16.12 14.34 -1.27
C SER A 9 16.77 13.14 -0.61
N THR A 10 18.11 13.18 -0.54
CA THR A 10 18.89 12.12 0.10
C THR A 10 19.24 12.47 1.54
N LEU A 11 19.51 11.46 2.36
CA LEU A 11 19.98 11.62 3.72
C LEU A 11 21.41 11.09 3.85
N LYS A 12 22.25 11.84 4.58
CA LYS A 12 23.63 11.43 4.86
C LYS A 12 23.68 10.18 5.75
N GLU A 13 22.80 10.14 6.75
CA GLU A 13 22.71 9.03 7.70
C GLU A 13 21.30 8.44 7.71
N ALA A 14 21.22 7.15 7.97
CA ALA A 14 19.93 6.49 8.15
C ALA A 14 19.38 6.78 9.56
N PRO A 15 18.05 6.97 9.71
CA PRO A 15 17.44 7.06 11.03
C PRO A 15 17.74 5.81 11.87
N ALA A 16 17.91 6.00 13.19
CA ALA A 16 18.25 4.92 14.12
C ALA A 16 17.21 3.78 14.18
N GLU A 17 15.96 4.09 13.84
CA GLU A 17 14.83 3.15 13.79
C GLU A 17 14.86 2.20 12.58
N ALA A 18 15.69 2.47 11.58
CA ALA A 18 15.81 1.62 10.41
C ALA A 18 16.82 0.50 10.68
N GLU A 19 16.33 -0.70 10.99
CA GLU A 19 17.17 -1.87 11.30
C GLU A 19 17.60 -2.62 10.05
N LEU A 20 16.66 -2.84 9.11
CA LEU A 20 16.92 -3.57 7.87
C LEU A 20 17.75 -2.75 6.88
N VAL A 21 18.71 -3.37 6.23
CA VAL A 21 19.58 -2.73 5.23
C VAL A 21 18.77 -2.09 4.10
N SER A 22 17.78 -2.81 3.57
CA SER A 22 16.89 -2.30 2.52
C SER A 22 16.15 -1.04 2.95
N HIS A 23 15.59 -1.03 4.16
CA HIS A 23 14.89 0.12 4.72
C HIS A 23 15.84 1.33 4.89
N ARG A 24 17.02 1.09 5.42
CA ARG A 24 18.06 2.14 5.58
C ARG A 24 18.44 2.75 4.24
N LEU A 25 18.65 1.94 3.22
CA LEU A 25 19.02 2.41 1.88
C LEU A 25 17.87 3.17 1.22
N MET A 26 16.64 2.72 1.36
CA MET A 26 15.47 3.42 0.81
C MET A 26 15.29 4.81 1.42
N LEU A 27 15.47 4.95 2.73
CA LEU A 27 15.41 6.25 3.41
C LEU A 27 16.57 7.17 3.00
N ARG A 28 17.79 6.65 2.95
CA ARG A 28 18.97 7.43 2.55
C ARG A 28 18.92 7.89 1.10
N ALA A 29 18.49 7.02 0.21
CA ALA A 29 18.37 7.34 -1.22
C ALA A 29 17.19 8.27 -1.56
N GLY A 30 16.35 8.59 -0.57
CA GLY A 30 15.18 9.43 -0.79
C GLY A 30 14.06 8.76 -1.58
N LEU A 31 13.95 7.43 -1.49
CA LEU A 31 12.86 6.66 -2.11
C LEU A 31 11.56 6.76 -1.32
N ILE A 32 11.68 6.81 -0.01
CA ILE A 32 10.55 6.90 0.92
C ILE A 32 10.81 7.96 1.99
N ARG A 33 9.72 8.47 2.56
CA ARG A 33 9.77 9.38 3.71
C ARG A 33 8.74 8.93 4.74
N ARG A 34 9.14 8.84 5.99
CA ARG A 34 8.27 8.44 7.09
C ARG A 34 7.23 9.50 7.38
N LEU A 35 5.97 9.10 7.46
CA LEU A 35 4.86 9.91 7.95
C LEU A 35 4.49 9.55 9.39
N GLY A 36 4.50 8.28 9.70
CA GLY A 36 4.21 7.72 11.02
C GLY A 36 4.83 6.34 11.17
N SER A 37 4.60 5.66 12.28
CA SER A 37 5.10 4.30 12.48
C SER A 37 4.46 3.34 11.46
N GLY A 38 5.27 2.72 10.61
CA GLY A 38 4.80 1.83 9.55
C GLY A 38 4.12 2.53 8.36
N ILE A 39 4.06 3.87 8.37
CA ILE A 39 3.39 4.65 7.34
C ILE A 39 4.41 5.53 6.62
N TYR A 40 4.52 5.36 5.31
CA TYR A 40 5.52 6.02 4.48
C TYR A 40 4.92 6.68 3.26
N THR A 41 5.49 7.81 2.86
CA THR A 41 5.23 8.43 1.57
C THR A 41 6.26 7.92 0.57
N TRP A 42 5.81 7.43 -0.57
CA TRP A 42 6.69 7.14 -1.71
C TRP A 42 7.10 8.45 -2.36
N MET A 43 8.39 8.73 -2.34
CA MET A 43 8.95 9.90 -3.02
C MET A 43 9.05 9.64 -4.53
N PRO A 44 9.26 10.67 -5.36
CA PRO A 44 9.22 10.51 -6.83
C PRO A 44 10.09 9.37 -7.38
N LEU A 45 11.29 9.20 -6.86
CA LEU A 45 12.18 8.11 -7.30
C LEU A 45 11.67 6.75 -6.81
N GLY A 46 11.22 6.66 -5.56
CA GLY A 46 10.64 5.45 -4.98
C GLY A 46 9.38 5.02 -5.72
N LEU A 47 8.53 5.97 -6.08
CA LEU A 47 7.32 5.69 -6.83
C LEU A 47 7.62 5.10 -8.22
N ARG A 48 8.68 5.57 -8.89
CA ARG A 48 9.14 4.96 -10.15
C ARG A 48 9.56 3.52 -9.98
N VAL A 49 10.29 3.21 -8.91
CA VAL A 49 10.72 1.84 -8.60
C VAL A 49 9.50 0.94 -8.35
N VAL A 50 8.57 1.37 -7.50
CA VAL A 50 7.34 0.61 -7.20
C VAL A 50 6.53 0.34 -8.46
N ARG A 51 6.33 1.35 -9.29
CA ARG A 51 5.60 1.20 -10.56
C ARG A 51 6.29 0.22 -11.52
N ARG A 52 7.62 0.19 -11.50
CA ARG A 52 8.35 -0.79 -12.29
C ARG A 52 8.13 -2.22 -11.79
N VAL A 53 8.14 -2.42 -10.48
CA VAL A 53 7.82 -3.72 -9.86
C VAL A 53 6.38 -4.12 -10.17
N GLU A 54 5.42 -3.21 -10.00
CA GLU A 54 4.01 -3.45 -10.37
C GLU A 54 3.86 -3.87 -11.82
N GLN A 55 4.59 -3.21 -12.74
CA GLN A 55 4.54 -3.55 -14.16
C GLN A 55 5.03 -4.97 -14.40
N VAL A 56 6.13 -5.37 -13.80
CA VAL A 56 6.67 -6.75 -13.94
C VAL A 56 5.65 -7.77 -13.42
N VAL A 57 5.08 -7.53 -12.25
CA VAL A 57 4.05 -8.41 -11.69
C VAL A 57 2.83 -8.49 -12.62
N ARG A 58 2.36 -7.35 -13.13
CA ARG A 58 1.22 -7.29 -14.03
C ARG A 58 1.47 -8.09 -15.32
N GLU A 59 2.64 -7.92 -15.91
CA GLU A 59 3.02 -8.65 -17.13
C GLU A 59 3.03 -10.16 -16.91
N GLU A 60 3.60 -10.62 -15.79
CA GLU A 60 3.63 -12.04 -15.45
C GLU A 60 2.24 -12.62 -15.16
N MET A 61 1.41 -11.88 -14.43
CA MET A 61 0.03 -12.30 -14.15
C MET A 61 -0.81 -12.35 -15.41
N ASN A 62 -0.69 -11.36 -16.30
CA ASN A 62 -1.38 -11.36 -17.60
C ASN A 62 -0.92 -12.54 -18.47
N ARG A 63 0.38 -12.85 -18.47
CA ARG A 63 0.92 -14.00 -19.19
C ARG A 63 0.36 -15.32 -18.67
N ALA A 64 0.08 -15.40 -17.37
CA ALA A 64 -0.57 -16.56 -16.76
C ALA A 64 -2.09 -16.63 -17.00
N GLY A 65 -2.66 -15.67 -17.73
CA GLY A 65 -4.10 -15.64 -18.06
C GLY A 65 -4.97 -14.97 -16.99
N ALA A 66 -4.38 -14.30 -16.01
CA ALA A 66 -5.13 -13.60 -14.98
C ALA A 66 -5.77 -12.31 -15.53
N LEU A 67 -6.96 -11.98 -15.03
CA LEU A 67 -7.63 -10.72 -15.34
C LEU A 67 -7.49 -9.75 -14.16
N GLU A 68 -7.08 -8.52 -14.45
CA GLU A 68 -6.92 -7.48 -13.44
C GLU A 68 -8.22 -6.74 -13.21
N LEU A 69 -8.57 -6.52 -11.93
CA LEU A 69 -9.67 -5.66 -11.53
C LEU A 69 -9.24 -4.78 -10.36
N SER A 70 -9.93 -3.67 -10.17
CA SER A 70 -9.69 -2.76 -9.05
C SER A 70 -10.93 -2.72 -8.17
N MET A 71 -10.78 -3.15 -6.93
CA MET A 71 -11.86 -3.14 -5.95
C MET A 71 -11.77 -1.90 -5.04
N PRO A 72 -12.91 -1.37 -4.55
CA PRO A 72 -12.90 -0.30 -3.57
C PRO A 72 -12.20 -0.72 -2.28
N VAL A 73 -11.41 0.18 -1.70
CA VAL A 73 -10.77 -0.03 -0.39
C VAL A 73 -11.80 0.00 0.72
N VAL A 74 -12.77 0.92 0.62
CA VAL A 74 -13.89 1.04 1.54
C VAL A 74 -15.01 0.13 1.06
N GLN A 75 -15.51 -0.71 1.94
CA GLN A 75 -16.52 -1.72 1.62
C GLN A 75 -17.67 -1.66 2.63
N PRO A 76 -18.92 -1.93 2.20
CA PRO A 76 -20.05 -2.00 3.12
C PRO A 76 -19.94 -3.22 4.05
N ALA A 77 -20.40 -3.07 5.28
CA ALA A 77 -20.31 -4.11 6.30
C ALA A 77 -21.11 -5.39 5.96
N GLU A 78 -22.15 -5.26 5.14
CA GLU A 78 -23.01 -6.38 4.77
C GLU A 78 -22.24 -7.55 4.17
N LEU A 79 -21.28 -7.27 3.27
CA LEU A 79 -20.44 -8.31 2.66
C LEU A 79 -19.64 -9.10 3.68
N TRP A 80 -19.18 -8.42 4.73
CA TRP A 80 -18.39 -9.01 5.80
C TRP A 80 -19.26 -9.78 6.80
N ARG A 81 -20.49 -9.30 7.05
CA ARG A 81 -21.48 -9.99 7.88
C ARG A 81 -21.95 -11.27 7.20
N GLU A 82 -22.30 -11.19 5.92
CA GLU A 82 -22.76 -12.33 5.12
C GLU A 82 -21.74 -13.47 5.09
N SER A 83 -20.46 -13.15 4.96
CA SER A 83 -19.37 -14.14 4.96
C SER A 83 -18.95 -14.60 6.37
N GLY A 84 -19.52 -14.04 7.44
CA GLY A 84 -19.14 -14.30 8.84
C GLY A 84 -17.82 -13.66 9.27
N ARG A 85 -17.14 -12.98 8.36
CA ARG A 85 -15.81 -12.36 8.61
C ARG A 85 -15.88 -11.13 9.51
N TRP A 86 -17.02 -10.48 9.58
CA TRP A 86 -17.21 -9.34 10.46
C TRP A 86 -16.86 -9.66 11.92
N GLN A 87 -17.29 -10.83 12.40
CA GLN A 87 -17.00 -11.29 13.76
C GLN A 87 -15.65 -12.00 13.85
N ALA A 88 -15.30 -12.81 12.83
CA ALA A 88 -14.08 -13.60 12.82
C ALA A 88 -12.79 -12.77 12.84
N TYR A 89 -12.77 -11.61 12.15
CA TYR A 89 -11.63 -10.70 12.19
C TYR A 89 -11.47 -9.96 13.52
N GLY A 90 -12.56 -9.80 14.29
CA GLY A 90 -12.52 -9.12 15.57
C GLY A 90 -12.02 -7.67 15.49
N PRO A 91 -11.22 -7.21 16.47
CA PRO A 91 -10.77 -5.82 16.55
C PRO A 91 -9.74 -5.42 15.49
N GLU A 92 -9.14 -6.37 14.79
CA GLU A 92 -8.16 -6.09 13.73
C GLU A 92 -8.81 -5.53 12.45
N LEU A 93 -10.12 -5.75 12.29
CA LEU A 93 -10.85 -5.18 11.16
C LEU A 93 -11.11 -3.70 11.41
N LEU A 94 -10.58 -2.84 10.55
CA LEU A 94 -10.79 -1.40 10.66
C LEU A 94 -12.19 -1.02 10.22
N ARG A 95 -13.03 -0.72 11.20
CA ARG A 95 -14.46 -0.41 11.05
C ARG A 95 -14.70 1.07 11.30
N PHE A 96 -15.64 1.64 10.58
CA PHE A 96 -16.09 3.01 10.80
C PHE A 96 -17.55 3.18 10.36
N LYS A 97 -18.15 4.28 10.77
CA LYS A 97 -19.50 4.67 10.37
C LYS A 97 -19.44 5.93 9.51
N ASP A 98 -20.31 5.99 8.51
CA ASP A 98 -20.48 7.21 7.73
C ASP A 98 -21.37 8.23 8.49
N ARG A 99 -21.61 9.40 7.87
CA ARG A 99 -22.48 10.43 8.44
C ARG A 99 -23.94 9.98 8.65
N HIS A 100 -24.35 8.89 8.01
CA HIS A 100 -25.68 8.30 8.10
C HIS A 100 -25.72 7.06 9.03
N GLU A 101 -24.70 6.88 9.87
CA GLU A 101 -24.57 5.75 10.82
C GLU A 101 -24.54 4.38 10.17
N ARG A 102 -24.16 4.29 8.88
CA ARG A 102 -23.96 3.03 8.17
C ARG A 102 -22.55 2.49 8.43
N ASP A 103 -22.46 1.19 8.68
CA ASP A 103 -21.19 0.52 8.96
C ASP A 103 -20.42 0.23 7.68
N PHE A 104 -19.16 0.60 7.68
CA PHE A 104 -18.18 0.33 6.63
C PHE A 104 -16.90 -0.26 7.21
N VAL A 105 -16.11 -0.86 6.36
CA VAL A 105 -14.79 -1.37 6.68
C VAL A 105 -13.76 -0.89 5.66
N ILE A 106 -12.51 -0.76 6.11
CA ILE A 106 -11.36 -0.70 5.21
C ILE A 106 -10.84 -2.12 5.07
N GLN A 107 -10.74 -2.61 3.85
CA GLN A 107 -10.26 -3.97 3.60
C GLN A 107 -8.86 -4.16 4.17
N PRO A 108 -8.56 -5.31 4.80
CA PRO A 108 -7.28 -5.57 5.45
C PRO A 108 -6.14 -5.81 4.46
N THR A 109 -6.45 -5.99 3.19
CA THR A 109 -5.48 -6.21 2.12
C THR A 109 -6.02 -5.68 0.80
N ASP A 110 -5.15 -5.06 0.02
CA ASP A 110 -5.42 -4.67 -1.37
C ASP A 110 -5.19 -5.84 -2.34
N ARG A 111 -5.40 -7.04 -1.88
CA ARG A 111 -5.28 -8.24 -2.71
C ARG A 111 -6.35 -8.23 -3.78
N LYS A 112 -5.94 -7.95 -5.00
CA LYS A 112 -6.79 -8.11 -6.17
C LYS A 112 -7.06 -9.60 -6.37
N SER A 113 -8.31 -9.98 -6.23
CA SER A 113 -8.69 -11.36 -6.50
C SER A 113 -8.54 -11.64 -7.99
N VAL A 114 -7.79 -12.68 -8.28
CA VAL A 114 -7.68 -13.21 -9.63
C VAL A 114 -8.69 -14.34 -9.72
N VAL A 115 -9.61 -14.20 -10.60
CA VAL A 115 -10.52 -15.28 -10.99
C VAL A 115 -10.04 -15.85 -12.32
#